data_72c6bd56dd0f6ec159f56ba35d6ece0e
#
_entry.id   72c6bd56dd0f6ec159f56ba35d6ece0e
#
_cell.length_a   1.000
_cell.length_b   1.000
_cell.length_c   1.000
_cell.angle_alpha   90.00
_cell.angle_beta   90.00
_cell.angle_gamma   90.00
#
_symmetry.space_group_name_H-M   'P 1'
#
loop_
_entity.id
_entity.type
_entity.pdbx_description
1 polymer ?
#
loop_
_entity_poly.entity_id
_entity_poly.type
_entity_poly.pdbx_seq_one_letter_code
_entity_poly.pdbx_strand_id
1 'polypeptide(L)'
;MMTNKDVVFRLIPIGEEVDPNSFCHYGWEGTGEFAFWKYAMAYYDSAEVLFEKFVASPGQYDILDGVGLTMCFLYRHFVELSIKSLFVKFVRNSEEDFKAFLKKGHRLTELWSATKPKLIDLKKRVGSSVDLDVLEHYILEFDRFDNDSMAMRYPVRKDLAAMHQSSRLDIINLHHRVGELRQAFDGLSYDLENQMEAKMEPERIDGFMKIYEAIRPKVLSLLEELRSSEKDVSNEKVWLSLSDIEYAEPGSDKLTRLLRSCTDDELIMLDTLYYTGRAIVSGGLTLPTDPQEARIDAVKLCILNMERDGLEFGKPKNDQINIFEKSESAIIRYIGTAVKVIDWDRQ
;
A
#
# COMPACT_ATOMS: atom_id res chain seq x y z
N MET A 1 26.43 -11.67 -29.27
CA MET A 1 25.99 -11.66 -27.85
C MET A 1 25.04 -10.51 -27.69
N MET A 2 23.77 -10.75 -27.33
CA MET A 2 22.86 -9.68 -26.97
C MET A 2 23.42 -8.93 -25.76
N THR A 3 23.53 -7.63 -25.84
CA THR A 3 23.94 -6.80 -24.71
C THR A 3 22.76 -6.63 -23.75
N ASN A 4 22.99 -6.26 -22.50
CA ASN A 4 21.93 -6.02 -21.53
C ASN A 4 20.95 -4.90 -21.96
N LYS A 5 21.28 -4.14 -23.02
CA LYS A 5 20.44 -3.09 -23.63
C LYS A 5 19.42 -3.61 -24.65
N ASP A 6 19.58 -4.88 -25.08
CA ASP A 6 18.74 -5.48 -26.13
C ASP A 6 17.55 -6.28 -25.59
N VAL A 7 17.35 -6.30 -24.26
CA VAL A 7 16.22 -6.97 -23.62
C VAL A 7 15.06 -5.99 -23.38
N VAL A 8 13.81 -6.46 -23.58
CA VAL A 8 12.60 -5.63 -23.38
C VAL A 8 12.43 -5.28 -21.90
N PHE A 9 12.62 -6.26 -21.01
CA PHE A 9 12.49 -6.06 -19.55
C PHE A 9 13.88 -6.10 -18.92
N ARG A 10 14.54 -4.93 -18.87
CA ARG A 10 15.80 -4.79 -18.16
C ARG A 10 15.52 -4.56 -16.68
N LEU A 11 15.79 -5.56 -15.87
CA LEU A 11 15.80 -5.39 -14.42
C LEU A 11 17.11 -4.72 -14.02
N ILE A 12 16.99 -3.63 -13.27
CA ILE A 12 18.12 -2.86 -12.76
C ILE A 12 18.49 -3.42 -11.40
N PRO A 13 19.73 -3.92 -11.19
CA PRO A 13 20.18 -4.37 -9.88
C PRO A 13 20.10 -3.25 -8.84
N ILE A 14 19.77 -3.60 -7.61
CA ILE A 14 19.81 -2.66 -6.47
C ILE A 14 21.25 -2.16 -6.33
N GLY A 15 21.43 -0.83 -6.28
CA GLY A 15 22.75 -0.19 -6.20
C GLY A 15 23.39 0.14 -7.57
N GLU A 16 22.77 -0.18 -8.70
CA GLU A 16 23.22 0.33 -10.01
C GLU A 16 22.82 1.81 -10.15
N GLU A 17 23.80 2.68 -10.43
CA GLU A 17 23.54 4.10 -10.73
C GLU A 17 22.75 4.24 -12.04
N VAL A 18 21.56 4.78 -11.96
CA VAL A 18 20.69 5.08 -13.11
C VAL A 18 20.00 6.41 -12.89
N ASP A 19 19.54 7.01 -13.98
CA ASP A 19 18.71 8.22 -13.90
C ASP A 19 17.45 7.91 -13.08
N PRO A 20 17.18 8.59 -11.95
CA PRO A 20 16.03 8.35 -11.10
C PRO A 20 14.69 8.53 -11.82
N ASN A 21 14.66 9.20 -12.98
CA ASN A 21 13.47 9.38 -13.80
C ASN A 21 13.29 8.29 -14.88
N SER A 22 14.19 7.30 -14.95
CA SER A 22 14.20 6.29 -16.02
C SER A 22 13.70 4.92 -15.63
N PHE A 23 13.28 4.71 -14.38
CA PHE A 23 12.81 3.43 -13.88
C PHE A 23 11.61 3.57 -12.93
N CYS A 24 10.94 2.46 -12.68
CA CYS A 24 9.94 2.35 -11.62
C CYS A 24 10.26 1.18 -10.70
N HIS A 25 9.85 1.28 -9.46
CA HIS A 25 9.90 0.17 -8.53
C HIS A 25 8.82 -0.85 -8.86
N TYR A 26 9.18 -2.12 -8.89
CA TYR A 26 8.29 -3.22 -9.21
C TYR A 26 8.36 -4.30 -8.14
N GLY A 27 7.18 -4.72 -7.62
CA GLY A 27 7.08 -5.80 -6.63
C GLY A 27 7.44 -5.42 -5.19
N TRP A 28 7.55 -4.13 -4.88
CA TRP A 28 7.90 -3.64 -3.54
C TRP A 28 6.72 -3.55 -2.59
N GLU A 29 5.50 -3.70 -3.11
CA GLU A 29 4.26 -3.53 -2.36
C GLU A 29 3.93 -4.74 -1.47
N GLY A 30 4.69 -5.83 -1.59
CA GLY A 30 4.38 -7.09 -0.92
C GLY A 30 3.09 -7.75 -1.46
N THR A 31 2.51 -8.65 -0.68
CA THR A 31 1.30 -9.40 -1.05
C THR A 31 0.07 -9.05 -0.21
N GLY A 32 0.19 -8.04 0.66
CA GLY A 32 -0.84 -7.64 1.62
C GLY A 32 -1.95 -6.78 1.02
N GLU A 33 -2.80 -6.28 1.91
CA GLU A 33 -3.94 -5.41 1.58
C GLU A 33 -3.54 -4.13 0.85
N PHE A 34 -2.40 -3.56 1.25
CA PHE A 34 -1.87 -2.32 0.69
C PHE A 34 -1.49 -2.49 -0.79
N ALA A 35 -1.02 -3.67 -1.20
CA ALA A 35 -0.70 -3.94 -2.59
C ALA A 35 -1.91 -3.77 -3.50
N PHE A 36 -3.06 -4.37 -3.15
CA PHE A 36 -4.29 -4.25 -3.96
C PHE A 36 -4.76 -2.81 -4.09
N TRP A 37 -4.72 -2.04 -3.00
CA TRP A 37 -5.10 -0.63 -3.03
C TRP A 37 -4.15 0.21 -3.88
N LYS A 38 -2.84 0.05 -3.72
CA LYS A 38 -1.84 0.77 -4.51
C LYS A 38 -1.97 0.49 -6.01
N TYR A 39 -2.20 -0.77 -6.38
CA TYR A 39 -2.46 -1.13 -7.78
C TYR A 39 -3.79 -0.55 -8.27
N ALA A 40 -4.85 -0.60 -7.46
CA ALA A 40 -6.13 0.02 -7.81
C ALA A 40 -5.95 1.50 -8.14
N MET A 41 -5.25 2.25 -7.27
CA MET A 41 -4.99 3.67 -7.49
C MET A 41 -4.13 3.92 -8.73
N ALA A 42 -3.10 3.10 -9.00
CA ALA A 42 -2.29 3.25 -10.21
C ALA A 42 -3.12 3.09 -11.49
N TYR A 43 -4.09 2.17 -11.51
CA TYR A 43 -5.02 2.03 -12.64
C TYR A 43 -5.99 3.21 -12.74
N TYR A 44 -6.52 3.69 -11.62
CA TYR A 44 -7.37 4.88 -11.59
C TYR A 44 -6.63 6.12 -12.11
N ASP A 45 -5.46 6.43 -11.54
CA ASP A 45 -4.67 7.61 -11.90
C ASP A 45 -4.22 7.56 -13.39
N SER A 46 -3.91 6.36 -13.90
CA SER A 46 -3.62 6.19 -15.32
C SER A 46 -4.84 6.49 -16.21
N ALA A 47 -6.04 6.12 -15.77
CA ALA A 47 -7.27 6.46 -16.49
C ALA A 47 -7.56 7.96 -16.45
N GLU A 48 -7.25 8.67 -15.35
CA GLU A 48 -7.39 10.13 -15.26
C GLU A 48 -6.48 10.86 -16.28
N VAL A 49 -5.23 10.42 -16.43
CA VAL A 49 -4.33 10.95 -17.47
C VAL A 49 -4.91 10.74 -18.89
N LEU A 50 -5.53 9.58 -19.13
CA LEU A 50 -6.20 9.32 -20.41
C LEU A 50 -7.47 10.17 -20.56
N PHE A 51 -8.21 10.44 -19.48
CA PHE A 51 -9.36 11.34 -19.51
C PHE A 51 -8.96 12.76 -19.90
N GLU A 52 -7.88 13.29 -19.35
CA GLU A 52 -7.34 14.59 -19.76
C GLU A 52 -7.03 14.61 -21.27
N LYS A 53 -6.41 13.54 -21.77
CA LYS A 53 -6.15 13.38 -23.22
C LYS A 53 -7.43 13.29 -24.03
N PHE A 54 -8.45 12.59 -23.55
CA PHE A 54 -9.77 12.48 -24.18
C PHE A 54 -10.41 13.85 -24.35
N VAL A 55 -10.50 14.63 -23.26
CA VAL A 55 -11.10 15.96 -23.26
C VAL A 55 -10.32 16.96 -24.13
N ALA A 56 -9.00 16.82 -24.20
CA ALA A 56 -8.12 17.67 -25.02
C ALA A 56 -8.18 17.35 -26.51
N SER A 57 -8.91 16.31 -26.96
CA SER A 57 -8.93 15.84 -28.35
C SER A 57 -10.31 15.91 -29.02
N PRO A 58 -11.05 17.05 -28.97
CA PRO A 58 -12.38 17.14 -29.53
C PRO A 58 -12.38 16.90 -31.04
N GLY A 59 -13.28 16.02 -31.51
CA GLY A 59 -13.43 15.69 -32.95
C GLY A 59 -12.36 14.76 -33.54
N GLN A 60 -11.39 14.32 -32.74
CA GLN A 60 -10.34 13.37 -33.18
C GLN A 60 -10.78 11.94 -32.84
N TYR A 61 -11.72 11.40 -33.62
CA TYR A 61 -12.39 10.13 -33.32
C TYR A 61 -11.43 8.96 -33.13
N ASP A 62 -10.36 8.85 -33.92
CA ASP A 62 -9.35 7.79 -33.76
C ASP A 62 -8.69 7.81 -32.36
N ILE A 63 -8.48 9.01 -31.81
CA ILE A 63 -7.95 9.18 -30.45
C ILE A 63 -9.05 8.89 -29.43
N LEU A 64 -10.24 9.47 -29.60
CA LEU A 64 -11.33 9.32 -28.67
C LEU A 64 -11.74 7.86 -28.47
N ASP A 65 -11.87 7.09 -29.57
CA ASP A 65 -12.24 5.69 -29.52
C ASP A 65 -11.17 4.83 -28.84
N GLY A 66 -9.89 5.03 -29.18
CA GLY A 66 -8.78 4.29 -28.56
C GLY A 66 -8.60 4.60 -27.09
N VAL A 67 -8.59 5.88 -26.72
CA VAL A 67 -8.45 6.34 -25.34
C VAL A 67 -9.64 5.91 -24.50
N GLY A 68 -10.87 6.09 -25.00
CA GLY A 68 -12.09 5.72 -24.30
C GLY A 68 -12.14 4.21 -23.97
N LEU A 69 -11.80 3.36 -24.92
CA LEU A 69 -11.74 1.91 -24.71
C LEU A 69 -10.72 1.54 -23.64
N THR A 70 -9.53 2.13 -23.69
CA THR A 70 -8.47 1.88 -22.70
C THR A 70 -8.91 2.35 -21.30
N MET A 71 -9.55 3.52 -21.19
CA MET A 71 -10.10 4.01 -19.92
C MET A 71 -11.12 3.04 -19.32
N CYS A 72 -12.02 2.49 -20.12
CA CYS A 72 -12.99 1.50 -19.64
C CYS A 72 -12.31 0.29 -18.99
N PHE A 73 -11.24 -0.22 -19.61
CA PHE A 73 -10.47 -1.33 -19.04
C PHE A 73 -9.79 -0.95 -17.72
N LEU A 74 -9.12 0.22 -17.67
CA LEU A 74 -8.44 0.68 -16.46
C LEU A 74 -9.41 0.91 -15.30
N TYR A 75 -10.54 1.57 -15.55
CA TYR A 75 -11.58 1.77 -14.54
C TYR A 75 -12.19 0.47 -14.05
N ARG A 76 -12.48 -0.47 -14.96
CA ARG A 76 -12.96 -1.80 -14.55
C ARG A 76 -11.94 -2.52 -13.65
N HIS A 77 -10.67 -2.43 -14.00
CA HIS A 77 -9.61 -3.06 -13.21
C HIS A 77 -9.42 -2.38 -11.86
N PHE A 78 -9.53 -1.04 -11.81
CA PHE A 78 -9.61 -0.29 -10.55
C PHE A 78 -10.72 -0.82 -9.64
N VAL A 79 -11.94 -0.99 -10.16
CA VAL A 79 -13.07 -1.52 -9.38
C VAL A 79 -12.79 -2.93 -8.85
N GLU A 80 -12.25 -3.80 -9.68
CA GLU A 80 -11.87 -5.16 -9.28
C GLU A 80 -10.87 -5.17 -8.13
N LEU A 81 -9.80 -4.40 -8.25
CA LEU A 81 -8.74 -4.31 -7.24
C LEU A 81 -9.20 -3.63 -5.96
N SER A 82 -10.11 -2.65 -6.05
CA SER A 82 -10.73 -2.01 -4.89
C SER A 82 -11.57 -3.00 -4.08
N ILE A 83 -12.37 -3.85 -4.75
CA ILE A 83 -13.11 -4.93 -4.07
C ILE A 83 -12.14 -5.92 -3.41
N LYS A 84 -11.06 -6.30 -4.09
CA LYS A 84 -10.04 -7.21 -3.55
C LYS A 84 -9.34 -6.59 -2.34
N SER A 85 -9.03 -5.30 -2.38
CA SER A 85 -8.48 -4.57 -1.24
C SER A 85 -9.41 -4.61 -0.02
N LEU A 86 -10.70 -4.27 -0.21
CA LEU A 86 -11.69 -4.33 0.87
C LEU A 86 -11.82 -5.74 1.45
N PHE A 87 -11.81 -6.78 0.60
CA PHE A 87 -11.89 -8.16 1.07
C PHE A 87 -10.68 -8.52 1.94
N VAL A 88 -9.47 -8.26 1.45
CA VAL A 88 -8.23 -8.60 2.16
C VAL A 88 -8.15 -7.85 3.49
N LYS A 89 -8.54 -6.58 3.51
CA LYS A 89 -8.40 -5.72 4.67
C LYS A 89 -9.45 -5.95 5.75
N PHE A 90 -10.70 -6.16 5.37
CA PHE A 90 -11.82 -6.13 6.33
C PHE A 90 -12.64 -7.41 6.40
N VAL A 91 -12.50 -8.33 5.43
CA VAL A 91 -13.38 -9.51 5.30
C VAL A 91 -12.65 -10.80 5.55
N ARG A 92 -11.44 -10.91 5.07
CA ARG A 92 -10.58 -12.09 5.17
C ARG A 92 -10.38 -12.52 6.64
N ASN A 93 -10.57 -13.82 6.93
CA ASN A 93 -10.27 -14.38 8.25
C ASN A 93 -9.05 -15.32 8.22
N SER A 94 -8.68 -15.87 7.05
CA SER A 94 -7.56 -16.81 6.90
C SER A 94 -6.94 -16.73 5.50
N GLU A 95 -5.80 -17.40 5.31
CA GLU A 95 -5.20 -17.58 3.97
C GLU A 95 -6.09 -18.42 3.06
N GLU A 96 -6.75 -19.44 3.60
CA GLU A 96 -7.66 -20.31 2.86
C GLU A 96 -8.84 -19.52 2.31
N ASP A 97 -9.43 -18.63 3.12
CA ASP A 97 -10.48 -17.71 2.68
C ASP A 97 -10.01 -16.85 1.52
N PHE A 98 -8.78 -16.33 1.62
CA PHE A 98 -8.20 -15.51 0.56
C PHE A 98 -7.94 -16.31 -0.72
N LYS A 99 -7.38 -17.52 -0.61
CA LYS A 99 -7.18 -18.41 -1.76
C LYS A 99 -8.51 -18.77 -2.43
N ALA A 100 -9.57 -19.02 -1.64
CA ALA A 100 -10.91 -19.28 -2.15
C ALA A 100 -11.50 -18.06 -2.85
N PHE A 101 -11.29 -16.87 -2.30
CA PHE A 101 -11.72 -15.61 -2.90
C PHE A 101 -11.01 -15.34 -4.24
N LEU A 102 -9.71 -15.53 -4.32
CA LEU A 102 -8.94 -15.34 -5.55
C LEU A 102 -9.37 -16.27 -6.69
N LYS A 103 -9.88 -17.46 -6.38
CA LYS A 103 -10.43 -18.39 -7.39
C LYS A 103 -11.66 -17.85 -8.14
N LYS A 104 -12.33 -16.81 -7.61
CA LYS A 104 -13.43 -16.11 -8.31
C LYS A 104 -12.91 -15.30 -9.53
N GLY A 105 -11.60 -15.13 -9.63
CA GLY A 105 -10.92 -14.51 -10.76
C GLY A 105 -11.29 -13.04 -10.93
N HIS A 106 -11.92 -12.74 -12.08
CA HIS A 106 -12.22 -11.37 -12.50
C HIS A 106 -13.73 -11.03 -12.45
N ARG A 107 -14.58 -11.90 -11.94
CA ARG A 107 -16.02 -11.68 -11.89
C ARG A 107 -16.41 -10.75 -10.75
N LEU A 108 -16.71 -9.51 -11.10
CA LEU A 108 -17.00 -8.47 -10.11
C LEU A 108 -18.19 -8.82 -9.22
N THR A 109 -19.26 -9.37 -9.79
CA THR A 109 -20.43 -9.83 -9.04
C THR A 109 -20.08 -10.89 -7.99
N GLU A 110 -19.23 -11.86 -8.34
CA GLU A 110 -18.81 -12.92 -7.40
C GLU A 110 -17.89 -12.38 -6.31
N LEU A 111 -16.98 -11.48 -6.68
CA LEU A 111 -16.10 -10.80 -5.72
C LEU A 111 -16.90 -9.94 -4.74
N TRP A 112 -17.85 -9.14 -5.25
CA TRP A 112 -18.70 -8.29 -4.44
C TRP A 112 -19.64 -9.09 -3.52
N SER A 113 -20.28 -10.15 -4.04
CA SER A 113 -21.14 -11.03 -3.23
C SER A 113 -20.41 -11.71 -2.08
N ALA A 114 -19.11 -11.97 -2.21
CA ALA A 114 -18.29 -12.49 -1.12
C ALA A 114 -17.87 -11.42 -0.11
N THR A 115 -17.85 -10.14 -0.51
CA THR A 115 -17.33 -9.03 0.29
C THR A 115 -18.46 -8.27 1.01
N LYS A 116 -19.54 -7.94 0.30
CA LYS A 116 -20.66 -7.09 0.79
C LYS A 116 -21.26 -7.54 2.13
N PRO A 117 -21.56 -8.83 2.39
CA PRO A 117 -22.25 -9.21 3.63
C PRO A 117 -21.49 -8.80 4.89
N LYS A 118 -20.16 -8.96 4.90
CA LYS A 118 -19.34 -8.56 6.01
C LYS A 118 -19.23 -7.04 6.13
N LEU A 119 -19.15 -6.34 4.99
CA LEU A 119 -19.11 -4.88 4.97
C LEU A 119 -20.39 -4.26 5.51
N ILE A 120 -21.57 -4.86 5.30
CA ILE A 120 -22.85 -4.40 5.89
C ILE A 120 -22.75 -4.39 7.42
N ASP A 121 -22.26 -5.47 8.01
CA ASP A 121 -22.11 -5.57 9.46
C ASP A 121 -21.08 -4.56 10.00
N LEU A 122 -19.96 -4.44 9.32
CA LEU A 122 -18.89 -3.50 9.71
C LEU A 122 -19.37 -2.05 9.58
N LYS A 123 -19.95 -1.69 8.42
CA LYS A 123 -20.52 -0.37 8.18
C LYS A 123 -21.51 0.05 9.27
N LYS A 124 -22.42 -0.87 9.65
CA LYS A 124 -23.41 -0.62 10.70
C LYS A 124 -22.72 -0.35 12.06
N ARG A 125 -21.63 -1.08 12.37
CA ARG A 125 -20.88 -0.92 13.63
C ARG A 125 -20.16 0.42 13.71
N VAL A 126 -19.65 0.92 12.57
CA VAL A 126 -18.87 2.17 12.54
C VAL A 126 -19.73 3.39 12.24
N GLY A 127 -20.99 3.21 11.87
CA GLY A 127 -21.88 4.32 11.52
C GLY A 127 -21.53 5.01 10.19
N SER A 128 -20.85 4.31 9.26
CA SER A 128 -20.50 4.87 7.96
C SER A 128 -21.74 5.25 7.15
N SER A 129 -21.68 6.39 6.49
CA SER A 129 -22.75 6.90 5.62
C SER A 129 -22.70 6.36 4.20
N VAL A 130 -21.64 5.65 3.81
CA VAL A 130 -21.46 5.13 2.45
C VAL A 130 -22.57 4.18 2.07
N ASP A 131 -23.21 4.39 0.93
CA ASP A 131 -24.29 3.55 0.44
C ASP A 131 -23.75 2.35 -0.35
N LEU A 132 -23.80 1.17 0.27
CA LEU A 132 -23.34 -0.08 -0.37
C LEU A 132 -24.24 -0.56 -1.52
N ASP A 133 -25.49 -0.11 -1.60
CA ASP A 133 -26.38 -0.47 -2.70
C ASP A 133 -26.08 0.35 -3.95
N VAL A 134 -25.66 1.60 -3.79
CA VAL A 134 -25.12 2.43 -4.88
C VAL A 134 -23.80 1.83 -5.40
N LEU A 135 -22.89 1.43 -4.50
CA LEU A 135 -21.66 0.72 -4.90
C LEU A 135 -21.99 -0.55 -5.69
N GLU A 136 -22.89 -1.37 -5.19
CA GLU A 136 -23.32 -2.60 -5.88
C GLU A 136 -23.89 -2.31 -7.25
N HIS A 137 -24.74 -1.29 -7.37
CA HIS A 137 -25.34 -0.91 -8.65
C HIS A 137 -24.28 -0.67 -9.72
N TYR A 138 -23.27 0.16 -9.41
CA TYR A 138 -22.18 0.45 -10.35
C TYR A 138 -21.30 -0.79 -10.63
N ILE A 139 -20.99 -1.58 -9.60
CA ILE A 139 -20.22 -2.82 -9.77
C ILE A 139 -20.95 -3.79 -10.71
N LEU A 140 -22.27 -3.95 -10.56
CA LEU A 140 -23.08 -4.80 -11.42
C LEU A 140 -23.19 -4.28 -12.86
N GLU A 141 -23.16 -2.96 -13.07
CA GLU A 141 -23.10 -2.38 -14.42
C GLU A 141 -21.78 -2.74 -15.12
N PHE A 142 -20.64 -2.62 -14.42
CA PHE A 142 -19.34 -3.05 -14.95
C PHE A 142 -19.33 -4.55 -15.27
N ASP A 143 -19.88 -5.38 -14.39
CA ASP A 143 -19.95 -6.84 -14.61
C ASP A 143 -20.83 -7.22 -15.80
N ARG A 144 -21.96 -6.53 -16.01
CA ARG A 144 -22.81 -6.72 -17.20
C ARG A 144 -22.11 -6.33 -18.49
N PHE A 145 -21.30 -5.27 -18.45
CA PHE A 145 -20.60 -4.78 -19.62
C PHE A 145 -19.40 -5.67 -19.98
N ASP A 146 -18.66 -6.16 -18.99
CA ASP A 146 -17.46 -7.01 -19.14
C ASP A 146 -17.31 -7.95 -17.94
N ASN A 147 -17.99 -9.10 -17.97
CA ASN A 147 -18.08 -10.02 -16.83
C ASN A 147 -16.81 -10.83 -16.56
N ASP A 148 -15.94 -11.01 -17.56
CA ASP A 148 -14.73 -11.83 -17.47
C ASP A 148 -13.44 -11.02 -17.70
N SER A 149 -13.54 -9.69 -17.77
CA SER A 149 -12.44 -8.78 -18.06
C SER A 149 -11.81 -8.97 -19.45
N MET A 150 -12.59 -9.47 -20.41
CA MET A 150 -12.10 -9.74 -21.77
C MET A 150 -12.60 -8.72 -22.79
N ALA A 151 -13.81 -8.19 -22.59
CA ALA A 151 -14.50 -7.38 -23.58
C ALA A 151 -13.78 -6.08 -23.93
N MET A 152 -13.09 -5.48 -22.95
CA MET A 152 -12.29 -4.25 -23.17
C MET A 152 -10.90 -4.51 -23.74
N ARG A 153 -10.44 -5.76 -23.72
CA ARG A 153 -9.08 -6.13 -24.16
C ARG A 153 -9.04 -6.76 -25.55
N TYR A 154 -10.14 -7.40 -25.96
CA TYR A 154 -10.18 -8.16 -27.20
C TYR A 154 -11.41 -7.78 -28.03
N PRO A 155 -11.27 -7.62 -29.35
CA PRO A 155 -12.39 -7.27 -30.22
C PRO A 155 -13.33 -8.44 -30.49
N VAL A 156 -12.86 -9.67 -30.30
CA VAL A 156 -13.61 -10.91 -30.60
C VAL A 156 -13.49 -11.92 -29.47
N ARG A 157 -14.51 -12.76 -29.37
CA ARG A 157 -14.55 -13.94 -28.48
C ARG A 157 -13.74 -15.10 -29.09
N LYS A 158 -13.60 -16.18 -28.32
CA LYS A 158 -12.95 -17.42 -28.77
C LYS A 158 -13.65 -18.08 -29.97
N ASP A 159 -14.95 -17.85 -30.13
CA ASP A 159 -15.76 -18.30 -31.25
C ASP A 159 -15.74 -17.34 -32.44
N LEU A 160 -14.87 -16.32 -32.40
CA LEU A 160 -14.73 -15.26 -33.39
C LEU A 160 -15.93 -14.31 -33.51
N ALA A 161 -16.92 -14.42 -32.64
CA ALA A 161 -18.00 -13.43 -32.56
C ALA A 161 -17.48 -12.10 -31.98
N ALA A 162 -18.05 -10.98 -32.42
CA ALA A 162 -17.72 -9.67 -31.87
C ALA A 162 -18.04 -9.61 -30.35
N MET A 163 -17.15 -9.00 -29.58
CA MET A 163 -17.35 -8.82 -28.13
C MET A 163 -18.50 -7.86 -27.84
N HIS A 164 -18.61 -6.78 -28.59
CA HIS A 164 -19.64 -5.77 -28.45
C HIS A 164 -20.35 -5.51 -29.77
N GLN A 165 -21.63 -5.15 -29.70
CA GLN A 165 -22.32 -4.53 -30.82
C GLN A 165 -21.84 -3.08 -30.97
N SER A 166 -21.90 -2.55 -32.19
CA SER A 166 -21.56 -1.15 -32.43
C SER A 166 -22.44 -0.24 -31.59
N SER A 167 -21.83 0.52 -30.70
CA SER A 167 -22.52 1.43 -29.76
C SER A 167 -21.64 2.65 -29.46
N ARG A 168 -22.25 3.66 -28.88
CA ARG A 168 -21.51 4.83 -28.38
C ARG A 168 -21.58 4.81 -26.85
N LEU A 169 -20.42 4.96 -26.20
CA LEU A 169 -20.32 5.04 -24.75
C LEU A 169 -20.05 6.49 -24.35
N ASP A 170 -20.80 6.98 -23.37
CA ASP A 170 -20.60 8.28 -22.80
C ASP A 170 -19.45 8.21 -21.78
N ILE A 171 -18.25 8.58 -22.23
CA ILE A 171 -17.02 8.55 -21.43
C ILE A 171 -17.03 9.61 -20.32
N ILE A 172 -17.70 10.75 -20.55
CA ILE A 172 -17.82 11.80 -19.52
C ILE A 172 -18.66 11.28 -18.35
N ASN A 173 -19.80 10.68 -18.64
CA ASN A 173 -20.63 10.06 -17.60
C ASN A 173 -19.88 8.92 -16.89
N LEU A 174 -19.19 8.05 -17.63
CA LEU A 174 -18.39 6.97 -17.04
C LEU A 174 -17.35 7.53 -16.05
N HIS A 175 -16.58 8.54 -16.45
CA HIS A 175 -15.60 9.20 -15.59
C HIS A 175 -16.24 9.73 -14.30
N HIS A 176 -17.37 10.44 -14.39
CA HIS A 176 -18.07 10.94 -13.20
C HIS A 176 -18.53 9.81 -12.27
N ARG A 177 -19.13 8.75 -12.81
CA ARG A 177 -19.60 7.61 -11.99
C ARG A 177 -18.46 6.85 -11.34
N VAL A 178 -17.33 6.70 -12.02
CA VAL A 178 -16.14 6.08 -11.41
C VAL A 178 -15.51 6.97 -10.34
N GLY A 179 -15.55 8.30 -10.51
CA GLY A 179 -15.17 9.24 -9.46
C GLY A 179 -16.01 9.10 -8.18
N GLU A 180 -17.33 8.91 -8.32
CA GLU A 180 -18.23 8.62 -7.20
C GLU A 180 -17.91 7.27 -6.55
N LEU A 181 -17.65 6.22 -7.35
CA LEU A 181 -17.21 4.92 -6.87
C LEU A 181 -15.90 5.03 -6.05
N ARG A 182 -14.92 5.76 -6.56
CA ARG A 182 -13.67 5.99 -5.84
C ARG A 182 -13.91 6.64 -4.49
N GLN A 183 -14.68 7.73 -4.46
CA GLN A 183 -15.00 8.43 -3.21
C GLN A 183 -15.72 7.51 -2.21
N ALA A 184 -16.60 6.63 -2.70
CA ALA A 184 -17.30 5.68 -1.85
C ALA A 184 -16.35 4.57 -1.31
N PHE A 185 -15.42 4.05 -2.12
CA PHE A 185 -14.40 3.11 -1.66
C PHE A 185 -13.45 3.75 -0.64
N ASP A 186 -12.98 4.97 -0.91
CA ASP A 186 -12.12 5.74 -0.01
C ASP A 186 -12.83 6.02 1.32
N GLY A 187 -14.06 6.54 1.26
CA GLY A 187 -14.85 6.87 2.44
C GLY A 187 -15.14 5.64 3.31
N LEU A 188 -15.51 4.52 2.68
CA LEU A 188 -15.75 3.27 3.41
C LEU A 188 -14.47 2.74 4.09
N SER A 189 -13.36 2.71 3.36
CA SER A 189 -12.07 2.30 3.92
C SER A 189 -11.68 3.18 5.10
N TYR A 190 -11.77 4.49 4.94
CA TYR A 190 -11.46 5.46 6.00
C TYR A 190 -12.33 5.27 7.25
N ASP A 191 -13.66 5.14 7.08
CA ASP A 191 -14.58 4.94 8.20
C ASP A 191 -14.28 3.63 8.96
N LEU A 192 -13.98 2.56 8.22
CA LEU A 192 -13.66 1.26 8.81
C LEU A 192 -12.31 1.28 9.53
N GLU A 193 -11.29 1.91 8.95
CA GLU A 193 -9.95 2.04 9.52
C GLU A 193 -9.97 2.84 10.82
N ASN A 194 -10.56 4.03 10.80
CA ASN A 194 -10.66 4.87 11.99
C ASN A 194 -11.33 4.18 13.16
N GLN A 195 -12.32 3.32 12.90
CA GLN A 195 -12.98 2.58 13.96
C GLN A 195 -12.16 1.37 14.44
N MET A 196 -11.37 0.75 13.58
CA MET A 196 -10.42 -0.28 14.01
C MET A 196 -9.34 0.33 14.89
N GLU A 197 -8.83 1.51 14.53
CA GLU A 197 -7.88 2.27 15.36
C GLU A 197 -8.48 2.71 16.69
N ALA A 198 -9.70 3.27 16.67
CA ALA A 198 -10.39 3.72 17.88
C ALA A 198 -10.77 2.58 18.84
N LYS A 199 -10.91 1.36 18.31
CA LYS A 199 -11.24 0.14 19.09
C LYS A 199 -10.03 -0.73 19.39
N MET A 200 -8.83 -0.25 19.10
CA MET A 200 -7.64 -0.97 19.55
C MET A 200 -7.64 -0.98 21.07
N GLU A 201 -7.90 -2.17 21.62
CA GLU A 201 -8.10 -2.33 23.05
C GLU A 201 -6.85 -1.92 23.85
N PRO A 202 -7.01 -1.23 24.98
CA PRO A 202 -5.86 -0.80 25.80
C PRO A 202 -4.90 -1.94 26.12
N GLU A 203 -5.41 -3.16 26.25
CA GLU A 203 -4.61 -4.37 26.50
C GLU A 203 -3.62 -4.69 25.38
N ARG A 204 -3.96 -4.37 24.12
CA ARG A 204 -3.04 -4.55 22.98
C ARG A 204 -1.91 -3.52 23.00
N ILE A 205 -2.25 -2.27 23.31
CA ILE A 205 -1.26 -1.19 23.51
C ILE A 205 -0.32 -1.55 24.65
N ASP A 206 -0.86 -1.98 25.78
CA ASP A 206 -0.07 -2.42 26.95
C ASP A 206 0.79 -3.64 26.63
N GLY A 207 0.25 -4.59 25.86
CA GLY A 207 0.98 -5.77 25.39
C GLY A 207 2.18 -5.39 24.52
N PHE A 208 1.97 -4.54 23.52
CA PHE A 208 3.05 -4.02 22.69
C PHE A 208 4.10 -3.25 23.52
N MET A 209 3.65 -2.38 24.41
CA MET A 209 4.54 -1.58 25.25
C MET A 209 5.41 -2.45 26.18
N LYS A 210 4.90 -3.54 26.72
CA LYS A 210 5.71 -4.49 27.52
C LYS A 210 6.84 -5.11 26.70
N ILE A 211 6.56 -5.50 25.45
CA ILE A 211 7.56 -6.07 24.54
C ILE A 211 8.55 -4.98 24.13
N TYR A 212 8.06 -3.78 23.77
CA TYR A 212 8.92 -2.64 23.46
C TYR A 212 9.89 -2.33 24.61
N GLU A 213 9.42 -2.26 25.84
CA GLU A 213 10.25 -2.00 27.02
C GLU A 213 11.35 -3.05 27.22
N ALA A 214 11.05 -4.31 26.94
CA ALA A 214 12.03 -5.38 27.03
C ALA A 214 13.11 -5.28 25.93
N ILE A 215 12.74 -4.88 24.73
CA ILE A 215 13.63 -4.78 23.56
C ILE A 215 14.33 -3.42 23.46
N ARG A 216 13.73 -2.37 24.01
CA ARG A 216 14.21 -0.98 23.95
C ARG A 216 15.73 -0.79 24.22
N PRO A 217 16.33 -1.41 25.27
CA PRO A 217 17.75 -1.26 25.50
C PRO A 217 18.62 -1.68 24.30
N LYS A 218 18.20 -2.75 23.60
CA LYS A 218 18.89 -3.24 22.41
C LYS A 218 18.74 -2.27 21.23
N VAL A 219 17.52 -1.71 21.04
CA VAL A 219 17.25 -0.70 19.99
C VAL A 219 18.13 0.53 20.23
N LEU A 220 18.19 1.03 21.46
CA LEU A 220 19.01 2.21 21.81
C LEU A 220 20.50 1.94 21.61
N SER A 221 20.99 0.77 22.04
CA SER A 221 22.39 0.37 21.84
C SER A 221 22.77 0.29 20.36
N LEU A 222 21.87 -0.27 19.52
CA LEU A 222 22.08 -0.32 18.08
C LEU A 222 22.14 1.09 17.46
N LEU A 223 21.22 1.98 17.81
CA LEU A 223 21.21 3.37 17.33
C LEU A 223 22.47 4.13 17.76
N GLU A 224 22.95 3.93 18.99
CA GLU A 224 24.17 4.57 19.50
C GLU A 224 25.39 4.05 18.76
N GLU A 225 25.48 2.75 18.52
CA GLU A 225 26.56 2.13 17.76
C GLU A 225 26.61 2.61 16.32
N LEU A 226 25.46 2.75 15.64
CA LEU A 226 25.37 3.30 14.30
C LEU A 226 25.79 4.78 14.26
N ARG A 227 25.29 5.60 15.20
CA ARG A 227 25.65 7.03 15.31
C ARG A 227 27.14 7.26 15.59
N SER A 228 27.79 6.37 16.31
CA SER A 228 29.23 6.50 16.58
C SER A 228 30.07 6.32 15.32
N SER A 229 29.55 5.70 14.28
CA SER A 229 30.21 5.53 12.98
C SER A 229 30.11 6.76 12.09
N GLU A 230 29.06 7.59 12.25
CA GLU A 230 28.84 8.80 11.43
C GLU A 230 29.78 9.96 11.77
N LYS A 231 30.58 9.87 12.86
CA LYS A 231 31.47 10.97 13.30
C LYS A 231 32.65 11.26 12.38
N ASP A 232 32.85 10.43 11.34
CA ASP A 232 33.92 10.62 10.35
C ASP A 232 33.48 11.34 9.06
N VAL A 233 32.21 11.69 8.92
CA VAL A 233 31.72 12.47 7.79
C VAL A 233 31.43 13.90 8.24
N SER A 234 32.26 14.81 7.75
CA SER A 234 32.32 16.26 8.03
C SER A 234 30.95 16.94 8.21
N ASN A 235 30.95 17.93 9.12
CA ASN A 235 29.93 18.91 9.55
C ASN A 235 29.21 19.70 8.41
N GLU A 236 28.81 19.13 7.31
CA GLU A 236 27.88 19.75 6.38
C GLU A 236 26.47 19.25 6.68
N LYS A 237 25.65 20.18 7.18
CA LYS A 237 24.16 20.00 7.25
C LYS A 237 23.63 19.89 5.84
N VAL A 238 23.84 18.74 5.21
CA VAL A 238 23.14 18.38 3.98
C VAL A 238 21.75 17.97 4.38
N TRP A 239 20.77 18.78 4.04
CA TRP A 239 19.35 18.39 4.04
C TRP A 239 19.17 17.39 2.90
N LEU A 240 19.46 16.12 3.16
CA LEU A 240 19.16 15.05 2.22
C LEU A 240 17.65 15.03 2.00
N SER A 241 17.22 15.01 0.76
CA SER A 241 15.82 14.82 0.41
C SER A 241 15.36 13.43 0.88
N LEU A 242 14.06 13.21 0.99
CA LEU A 242 13.53 11.87 1.33
C LEU A 242 14.03 10.81 0.34
N SER A 243 14.18 11.17 -0.94
CA SER A 243 14.75 10.31 -1.98
C SER A 243 16.21 9.95 -1.71
N ASP A 244 17.04 10.90 -1.27
CA ASP A 244 18.46 10.66 -1.01
C ASP A 244 18.70 9.67 0.14
N ILE A 245 17.76 9.60 1.09
CA ILE A 245 17.82 8.67 2.23
C ILE A 245 17.37 7.26 1.83
N GLU A 246 16.38 7.15 0.96
CA GLU A 246 15.86 5.86 0.50
C GLU A 246 16.79 5.11 -0.45
N TYR A 247 17.62 5.83 -1.21
CA TYR A 247 18.52 5.26 -2.23
C TYR A 247 20.00 5.26 -1.80
N ALA A 248 20.31 5.59 -0.54
CA ALA A 248 21.64 5.37 0.00
C ALA A 248 21.98 3.88 -0.03
N GLU A 249 23.25 3.56 -0.31
CA GLU A 249 23.74 2.19 -0.47
C GLU A 249 23.24 1.22 0.62
N PRO A 250 22.96 -0.06 0.26
CA PRO A 250 22.54 -1.09 1.24
C PRO A 250 23.58 -1.14 2.37
N GLY A 251 23.07 -1.27 3.59
CA GLY A 251 23.80 -1.11 4.84
C GLY A 251 25.16 -1.76 4.85
N SER A 252 26.09 -1.06 5.49
CA SER A 252 27.48 -1.51 5.66
C SER A 252 27.56 -2.93 6.23
N ASP A 253 28.69 -3.60 6.05
CA ASP A 253 29.00 -4.88 6.71
C ASP A 253 28.78 -4.83 8.22
N LYS A 254 28.91 -3.63 8.82
CA LYS A 254 28.65 -3.37 10.23
C LYS A 254 27.15 -3.48 10.55
N LEU A 255 26.29 -2.77 9.82
CA LEU A 255 24.84 -2.84 10.01
C LEU A 255 24.34 -4.28 9.82
N THR A 256 24.77 -4.95 8.77
CA THR A 256 24.40 -6.35 8.50
C THR A 256 24.79 -7.26 9.68
N ARG A 257 25.98 -7.08 10.26
CA ARG A 257 26.40 -7.86 11.44
C ARG A 257 25.56 -7.56 12.67
N LEU A 258 25.25 -6.29 12.92
CA LEU A 258 24.41 -5.87 14.05
C LEU A 258 23.00 -6.47 13.93
N LEU A 259 22.37 -6.38 12.77
CA LEU A 259 21.04 -6.95 12.53
C LEU A 259 21.04 -8.48 12.64
N ARG A 260 22.07 -9.16 12.15
CA ARG A 260 22.22 -10.62 12.31
C ARG A 260 22.40 -11.08 13.77
N SER A 261 22.81 -10.20 14.66
CA SER A 261 22.91 -10.48 16.10
C SER A 261 21.57 -10.32 16.84
N CYS A 262 20.56 -9.80 16.18
CA CYS A 262 19.22 -9.60 16.75
C CYS A 262 18.39 -10.89 16.70
N THR A 263 17.54 -11.08 17.71
CA THR A 263 16.48 -12.09 17.68
C THR A 263 15.38 -11.71 16.69
N ASP A 264 14.51 -12.65 16.36
CA ASP A 264 13.38 -12.37 15.46
C ASP A 264 12.46 -11.27 16.02
N ASP A 265 12.17 -11.27 17.33
CA ASP A 265 11.37 -10.24 17.97
C ASP A 265 12.05 -8.85 17.96
N GLU A 266 13.38 -8.80 18.12
CA GLU A 266 14.14 -7.55 17.99
C GLU A 266 14.11 -7.02 16.55
N LEU A 267 14.19 -7.89 15.55
CA LEU A 267 14.09 -7.52 14.14
C LEU A 267 12.68 -7.03 13.78
N ILE A 268 11.62 -7.71 14.26
CA ILE A 268 10.24 -7.26 14.10
C ILE A 268 10.05 -5.87 14.70
N MET A 269 10.57 -5.65 15.91
CA MET A 269 10.49 -4.33 16.56
C MET A 269 11.23 -3.25 15.75
N LEU A 270 12.45 -3.53 15.29
CA LEU A 270 13.22 -2.58 14.50
C LEU A 270 12.51 -2.22 13.18
N ASP A 271 11.99 -3.21 12.47
CA ASP A 271 11.25 -3.00 11.21
C ASP A 271 9.99 -2.16 11.43
N THR A 272 9.23 -2.49 12.47
CA THR A 272 8.02 -1.78 12.88
C THR A 272 8.30 -0.33 13.24
N LEU A 273 9.32 -0.07 14.05
CA LEU A 273 9.76 1.29 14.41
C LEU A 273 10.26 2.08 13.19
N TYR A 274 10.94 1.41 12.26
CA TYR A 274 11.39 2.03 11.02
C TYR A 274 10.22 2.60 10.22
N TYR A 275 9.21 1.80 9.92
CA TYR A 275 8.06 2.25 9.14
C TYR A 275 7.19 3.26 9.86
N THR A 276 7.05 3.15 11.19
CA THR A 276 6.37 4.15 12.00
C THR A 276 7.09 5.50 11.96
N GLY A 277 8.39 5.53 12.17
CA GLY A 277 9.17 6.76 12.11
C GLY A 277 9.22 7.36 10.70
N ARG A 278 9.25 6.52 9.66
CA ARG A 278 9.13 6.98 8.26
C ARG A 278 7.79 7.67 8.02
N ALA A 279 6.68 7.10 8.46
CA ALA A 279 5.36 7.71 8.33
C ALA A 279 5.29 9.08 9.06
N ILE A 280 5.87 9.21 10.24
CA ILE A 280 5.96 10.48 10.97
C ILE A 280 6.77 11.51 10.17
N VAL A 281 7.96 11.15 9.69
CA VAL A 281 8.85 12.07 8.98
C VAL A 281 8.29 12.50 7.63
N SER A 282 7.60 11.60 6.90
CA SER A 282 7.01 11.89 5.58
C SER A 282 5.67 12.64 5.65
N GLY A 283 5.13 12.87 6.85
CA GLY A 283 3.79 13.47 7.04
C GLY A 283 2.63 12.52 6.77
N GLY A 284 2.91 11.21 6.59
CA GLY A 284 1.88 10.16 6.48
C GLY A 284 1.14 9.91 7.80
N LEU A 285 1.75 10.29 8.92
CA LEU A 285 1.11 10.39 10.24
C LEU A 285 1.28 11.80 10.79
N THR A 286 0.18 12.52 10.96
CA THR A 286 0.16 13.81 11.66
C THR A 286 -0.06 13.54 13.14
N LEU A 287 0.98 13.74 13.94
CA LEU A 287 0.90 13.53 15.38
C LEU A 287 0.08 14.63 16.06
N PRO A 288 -0.72 14.30 17.08
CA PRO A 288 -1.33 15.27 17.97
C PRO A 288 -0.29 16.18 18.64
N THR A 289 -0.73 17.36 19.07
CA THR A 289 0.12 18.30 19.84
C THR A 289 0.33 17.82 21.28
N ASP A 290 -0.61 17.06 21.81
CA ASP A 290 -0.47 16.40 23.12
C ASP A 290 0.50 15.24 23.01
N PRO A 291 1.57 15.23 23.82
CA PRO A 291 2.59 14.19 23.72
C PRO A 291 2.13 12.79 24.10
N GLN A 292 1.16 12.69 25.01
CA GLN A 292 0.62 11.39 25.41
C GLN A 292 -0.27 10.80 24.32
N GLU A 293 -1.08 11.63 23.67
CA GLU A 293 -1.85 11.23 22.49
C GLU A 293 -0.93 10.85 21.32
N ALA A 294 0.12 11.66 21.06
CA ALA A 294 1.11 11.37 20.02
C ALA A 294 1.83 10.02 20.24
N ARG A 295 2.17 9.71 21.51
CA ARG A 295 2.72 8.41 21.88
C ARG A 295 1.76 7.26 21.57
N ILE A 296 0.50 7.40 21.98
CA ILE A 296 -0.53 6.39 21.75
C ILE A 296 -0.71 6.14 20.24
N ASP A 297 -0.78 7.19 19.43
CA ASP A 297 -0.95 7.08 17.99
C ASP A 297 0.28 6.44 17.32
N ALA A 298 1.49 6.78 17.76
CA ALA A 298 2.71 6.12 17.29
C ALA A 298 2.72 4.61 17.63
N VAL A 299 2.28 4.22 18.82
CA VAL A 299 2.17 2.81 19.24
C VAL A 299 1.09 2.08 18.43
N LYS A 300 -0.06 2.69 18.22
CA LYS A 300 -1.11 2.13 17.35
C LYS A 300 -0.59 1.88 15.94
N LEU A 301 0.13 2.83 15.37
CA LEU A 301 0.73 2.67 14.05
C LEU A 301 1.77 1.54 14.03
N CYS A 302 2.55 1.36 15.09
CA CYS A 302 3.44 0.21 15.23
C CYS A 302 2.66 -1.11 15.12
N ILE A 303 1.59 -1.25 15.90
CA ILE A 303 0.76 -2.46 15.90
C ILE A 303 0.14 -2.70 14.51
N LEU A 304 -0.39 -1.66 13.87
CA LEU A 304 -0.96 -1.75 12.53
C LEU A 304 0.07 -2.14 11.47
N ASN A 305 1.30 -1.59 11.54
CA ASN A 305 2.38 -1.98 10.63
C ASN A 305 2.75 -3.46 10.79
N MET A 306 2.84 -3.98 12.04
CA MET A 306 3.07 -5.40 12.28
C MET A 306 1.96 -6.28 11.68
N GLU A 307 0.70 -5.93 11.92
CA GLU A 307 -0.45 -6.69 11.39
C GLU A 307 -0.51 -6.66 9.87
N ARG A 308 -0.26 -5.49 9.27
CA ARG A 308 -0.20 -5.34 7.82
C ARG A 308 0.83 -6.28 7.20
N ASP A 309 2.00 -6.40 7.81
CA ASP A 309 3.10 -7.19 7.30
C ASP A 309 3.06 -8.64 7.81
N GLY A 310 2.00 -9.03 8.54
CA GLY A 310 1.81 -10.38 9.09
C GLY A 310 2.87 -10.77 10.13
N LEU A 311 3.47 -9.76 10.78
CA LEU A 311 4.49 -9.94 11.80
C LEU A 311 3.83 -10.15 13.16
N GLU A 312 4.36 -11.09 13.95
CA GLU A 312 3.86 -11.41 15.29
C GLU A 312 5.02 -11.82 16.20
N PHE A 313 5.12 -11.19 17.35
CA PHE A 313 6.14 -11.55 18.35
C PHE A 313 6.00 -13.00 18.81
N GLY A 314 7.15 -13.66 19.03
CA GLY A 314 7.19 -15.06 19.42
C GLY A 314 6.97 -16.05 18.27
N LYS A 315 6.74 -15.59 17.04
CA LYS A 315 6.66 -16.46 15.86
C LYS A 315 7.96 -16.43 15.05
N PRO A 316 8.26 -17.50 14.30
CA PRO A 316 9.44 -17.52 13.43
C PRO A 316 9.42 -16.34 12.45
N LYS A 317 10.61 -15.83 12.15
CA LYS A 317 10.86 -14.77 11.19
C LYS A 317 10.16 -15.05 9.86
N ASN A 318 9.35 -14.10 9.44
CA ASN A 318 8.73 -14.11 8.13
C ASN A 318 9.67 -13.41 7.11
N ASP A 319 9.69 -13.83 5.84
CA ASP A 319 10.46 -13.20 4.75
C ASP A 319 10.07 -11.73 4.48
N GLN A 320 9.10 -11.20 5.23
CA GLN A 320 8.60 -9.84 5.13
C GLN A 320 9.38 -8.80 5.95
N ILE A 321 10.40 -9.19 6.73
CA ILE A 321 11.25 -8.24 7.46
C ILE A 321 12.25 -7.61 6.49
N ASN A 322 12.06 -6.33 6.19
CA ASN A 322 12.84 -5.60 5.18
C ASN A 322 13.95 -4.70 5.76
N ILE A 323 14.17 -4.74 7.08
CA ILE A 323 15.14 -3.85 7.73
C ILE A 323 16.58 -4.05 7.21
N PHE A 324 16.92 -5.25 6.72
CA PHE A 324 18.23 -5.56 6.16
C PHE A 324 18.57 -4.81 4.86
N GLU A 325 17.55 -4.30 4.18
CA GLU A 325 17.69 -3.56 2.92
C GLU A 325 17.82 -2.05 3.13
N LYS A 326 17.78 -1.58 4.39
CA LYS A 326 17.76 -0.15 4.70
C LYS A 326 19.16 0.38 4.97
N SER A 327 19.40 1.65 4.60
CA SER A 327 20.66 2.33 4.91
C SER A 327 20.78 2.67 6.40
N GLU A 328 21.99 2.83 6.88
CA GLU A 328 22.27 3.21 8.28
C GLU A 328 21.64 4.55 8.63
N SER A 329 21.76 5.55 7.76
CA SER A 329 21.19 6.89 7.95
C SER A 329 19.65 6.85 8.02
N ALA A 330 19.00 6.03 7.20
CA ALA A 330 17.56 5.84 7.25
C ALA A 330 17.13 5.16 8.56
N ILE A 331 17.85 4.16 9.02
CA ILE A 331 17.58 3.47 10.29
C ILE A 331 17.72 4.44 11.47
N ILE A 332 18.84 5.19 11.53
CA ILE A 332 19.08 6.17 12.60
C ILE A 332 17.95 7.21 12.62
N ARG A 333 17.60 7.75 11.46
CA ARG A 333 16.57 8.80 11.36
C ARG A 333 15.19 8.30 11.73
N TYR A 334 14.74 7.22 11.12
CA TYR A 334 13.34 6.78 11.26
C TYR A 334 13.10 6.05 12.58
N ILE A 335 13.93 5.08 12.94
CA ILE A 335 13.80 4.41 14.24
C ILE A 335 14.02 5.42 15.38
N GLY A 336 15.02 6.30 15.25
CA GLY A 336 15.27 7.36 16.24
C GLY A 336 14.08 8.30 16.42
N THR A 337 13.33 8.62 15.35
CA THR A 337 12.12 9.44 15.43
C THR A 337 10.98 8.68 16.14
N ALA A 338 10.71 7.43 15.79
CA ALA A 338 9.68 6.62 16.43
C ALA A 338 9.96 6.46 17.93
N VAL A 339 11.19 6.07 18.29
CA VAL A 339 11.63 5.95 19.69
C VAL A 339 11.45 7.25 20.46
N LYS A 340 11.81 8.39 19.84
CA LYS A 340 11.68 9.71 20.46
C LYS A 340 10.22 10.07 20.79
N VAL A 341 9.28 9.69 19.97
CA VAL A 341 7.85 9.90 20.20
C VAL A 341 7.32 8.94 21.26
N ILE A 342 7.69 7.65 21.17
CA ILE A 342 7.23 6.62 22.12
C ILE A 342 7.80 6.86 23.53
N ASP A 343 9.03 7.35 23.64
CA ASP A 343 9.75 7.62 24.91
C ASP A 343 9.59 9.06 25.39
N TRP A 344 8.61 9.79 24.93
CA TRP A 344 8.42 11.21 25.26
C TRP A 344 8.56 11.54 26.76
N ASP A 345 8.03 10.71 27.65
CA ASP A 345 8.03 10.91 29.11
C ASP A 345 9.37 10.61 29.77
N ARG A 346 10.39 10.20 29.01
CA ARG A 346 11.73 9.82 29.48
C ARG A 346 12.83 10.77 28.99
N GLN A 347 12.44 11.85 28.33
CA GLN A 347 13.34 12.93 27.89
C GLN A 347 13.36 14.06 28.93
#